data_eb87edfb428602efc2c80da222133639
#
_entry.id   eb87edfb428602efc2c80da222133639
#
_cell.length_a   1.000
_cell.length_b   1.000
_cell.length_c   1.000
_cell.angle_alpha   90.00
_cell.angle_beta   90.00
_cell.angle_gamma   90.00
#
_symmetry.space_group_name_H-M   'P 1'
#
loop_
_entity.id
_entity.type
_entity.pdbx_description
1 polymer ?
#
loop_
_entity_poly.entity_id
_entity_poly.type
_entity_poly.pdbx_seq_one_letter_code
_entity_poly.pdbx_strand_id
1 'polypeptide(L)'
;MANRHLPALLVIMDGFGLAPEGANNAVSTASTPFIDDLYAKYPHTTLGASGEDVGLPDGQMGNSEVGHLNIGAGRIVFQELSRINNAIKDGSLKENEVFVKAMDDVAAADKTLHLMGLMSPGGVHSMQSHCEALVSMAAERGVKTVRIHCFMDGRDVDPQSGAGYVSELVAFLGELSEKTGCDARVATISGRYWAMDRDNRWERIQRAYDVLVSASDAEADPVEGIKAFYEKDPRGDEFVDPFACHNEGIHAGDAVIFFNFRPDRARQMTRAFTDADFDGFEREKIALSHFVTMTEYDPTFDVEVAFPKTFPENVLADVIAANGLKQLHTAETEKYAHVTFFLNGGIEEPKAGEERVLVASPKVATYDLKPEMSAPEVTEKLVAAINEDRADFYIVNFANCDMVGHTGVFEAAVKAVEAVDHALSQVIPAIQAKGGFALITADHGNADHMFDEVDGEKKPFTAHTTNRVPFIIVSDTAKLTGIEDGRLSDIAPTMLTMAGLEPSAEMTGRVLAVEE
;
A
#
# COMPACT_ATOMS: atom_id res chain seq x y z
N MET A 1 -9.27 -31.39 24.17
CA MET A 1 -9.06 -29.93 24.20
C MET A 1 -7.56 -29.77 24.05
N ALA A 2 -7.09 -29.13 22.98
CA ALA A 2 -5.68 -28.78 22.87
C ALA A 2 -5.24 -27.97 24.09
N ASN A 3 -4.04 -28.20 24.61
CA ASN A 3 -3.49 -27.37 25.69
C ASN A 3 -3.44 -25.93 25.16
N ARG A 4 -4.23 -25.03 25.71
CA ARG A 4 -4.17 -23.61 25.38
C ARG A 4 -2.99 -22.99 26.15
N HIS A 5 -2.04 -22.42 25.41
CA HIS A 5 -0.95 -21.63 26.01
C HIS A 5 -1.41 -20.14 26.01
N LEU A 6 -1.92 -19.69 27.14
CA LEU A 6 -2.37 -18.31 27.36
C LEU A 6 -1.82 -17.81 28.71
N PRO A 7 -1.61 -16.50 28.87
CA PRO A 7 -1.85 -15.44 27.90
C PRO A 7 -0.79 -15.38 26.78
N ALA A 8 -1.17 -14.80 25.66
CA ALA A 8 -0.30 -14.59 24.49
C ALA A 8 0.01 -13.09 24.32
N LEU A 9 1.26 -12.77 23.99
CA LEU A 9 1.70 -11.39 23.76
C LEU A 9 2.34 -11.26 22.36
N LEU A 10 1.91 -10.24 21.61
CA LEU A 10 2.58 -9.77 20.38
C LEU A 10 3.23 -8.43 20.67
N VAL A 11 4.54 -8.36 20.48
CA VAL A 11 5.31 -7.10 20.55
C VAL A 11 5.78 -6.72 19.16
N ILE A 12 5.46 -5.51 18.74
CA ILE A 12 5.91 -4.90 17.49
C ILE A 12 6.86 -3.75 17.83
N MET A 13 8.14 -3.93 17.51
CA MET A 13 9.20 -2.93 17.66
C MET A 13 9.24 -2.10 16.35
N ASP A 14 8.36 -1.14 16.22
CA ASP A 14 8.15 -0.37 14.98
C ASP A 14 9.46 0.21 14.43
N GLY A 15 9.79 -0.09 13.18
CA GLY A 15 10.99 0.40 12.53
C GLY A 15 12.30 -0.31 12.91
N PHE A 16 12.24 -1.43 13.63
CA PHE A 16 13.42 -2.21 14.03
C PHE A 16 13.83 -3.20 12.93
N GLY A 17 14.55 -2.72 11.90
CA GLY A 17 15.08 -3.55 10.83
C GLY A 17 16.37 -4.28 11.20
N LEU A 18 16.75 -5.25 10.39
CA LEU A 18 17.98 -6.02 10.51
C LEU A 18 18.90 -5.72 9.32
N ALA A 19 19.98 -5.00 9.56
CA ALA A 19 21.05 -4.76 8.61
C ALA A 19 22.38 -5.25 9.16
N PRO A 20 23.42 -5.45 8.31
CA PRO A 20 24.76 -5.72 8.78
C PRO A 20 25.25 -4.68 9.77
N GLU A 21 26.13 -5.09 10.71
CA GLU A 21 26.79 -4.15 11.62
C GLU A 21 27.47 -3.03 10.84
N GLY A 22 27.26 -1.80 11.26
CA GLY A 22 27.82 -0.64 10.57
C GLY A 22 27.64 0.65 11.36
N ALA A 23 28.46 1.66 11.04
CA ALA A 23 28.42 2.96 11.70
C ALA A 23 27.11 3.74 11.50
N ASN A 24 26.32 3.35 10.50
CA ASN A 24 25.01 3.93 10.17
C ASN A 24 23.82 3.11 10.68
N ASN A 25 24.06 1.98 11.36
CA ASN A 25 23.03 1.11 11.90
C ASN A 25 22.88 1.36 13.41
N ALA A 26 21.81 2.06 13.79
CA ALA A 26 21.53 2.38 15.20
C ALA A 26 21.12 1.12 15.99
N VAL A 27 20.48 0.15 15.34
CA VAL A 27 20.08 -1.12 15.97
C VAL A 27 21.31 -1.90 16.43
N SER A 28 22.32 -2.07 15.56
CA SER A 28 23.54 -2.80 15.91
C SER A 28 24.49 -2.03 16.83
N THR A 29 24.32 -0.69 16.93
CA THR A 29 25.15 0.17 17.77
C THR A 29 24.61 0.29 19.20
N ALA A 30 23.30 0.17 19.37
CA ALA A 30 22.64 0.29 20.66
C ALA A 30 23.04 -0.82 21.63
N SER A 31 23.03 -0.50 22.93
CA SER A 31 23.20 -1.50 23.99
C SER A 31 21.86 -2.18 24.26
N THR A 32 21.73 -3.42 23.81
CA THR A 32 20.49 -4.21 23.88
C THR A 32 20.66 -5.54 24.66
N PRO A 33 21.11 -5.48 25.92
CA PRO A 33 21.46 -6.70 26.65
C PRO A 33 20.30 -7.67 26.86
N PHE A 34 19.06 -7.17 26.90
CA PHE A 34 17.90 -8.03 27.06
C PHE A 34 17.51 -8.71 25.74
N ILE A 35 17.52 -7.98 24.63
CA ILE A 35 17.29 -8.55 23.29
C ILE A 35 18.37 -9.57 22.95
N ASP A 36 19.64 -9.27 23.28
CA ASP A 36 20.77 -10.21 23.09
C ASP A 36 20.56 -11.51 23.87
N ASP A 37 20.09 -11.41 25.12
CA ASP A 37 19.76 -12.57 25.95
C ASP A 37 18.57 -13.38 25.37
N LEU A 38 17.58 -12.72 24.78
CA LEU A 38 16.47 -13.39 24.08
C LEU A 38 16.98 -14.17 22.87
N TYR A 39 17.83 -13.56 22.03
CA TYR A 39 18.45 -14.24 20.90
C TYR A 39 19.29 -15.46 21.32
N ALA A 40 19.99 -15.37 22.45
CA ALA A 40 20.81 -16.46 22.96
C ALA A 40 19.97 -17.64 23.51
N LYS A 41 18.74 -17.38 24.00
CA LYS A 41 17.93 -18.37 24.72
C LYS A 41 16.79 -18.96 23.93
N TYR A 42 16.21 -18.19 23.02
CA TYR A 42 14.94 -18.55 22.39
C TYR A 42 15.09 -18.73 20.87
N PRO A 43 14.24 -19.57 20.25
CA PRO A 43 14.23 -19.73 18.82
C PRO A 43 13.86 -18.42 18.13
N HIS A 44 14.61 -18.08 17.10
CA HIS A 44 14.44 -16.84 16.36
C HIS A 44 14.74 -17.03 14.87
N THR A 45 14.18 -16.16 14.07
CA THR A 45 14.38 -16.08 12.63
C THR A 45 14.17 -14.64 12.16
N THR A 46 14.03 -14.45 10.84
CA THR A 46 13.74 -13.16 10.24
C THR A 46 12.48 -13.22 9.39
N LEU A 47 11.77 -12.09 9.25
CA LEU A 47 10.59 -11.97 8.42
C LEU A 47 10.80 -10.97 7.29
N GLY A 48 10.25 -11.28 6.09
CA GLY A 48 10.10 -10.33 5.01
C GLY A 48 9.04 -9.29 5.37
N ALA A 49 9.42 -8.00 5.27
CA ALA A 49 8.60 -6.86 5.67
C ALA A 49 8.53 -5.77 4.60
N SER A 50 8.89 -6.10 3.35
CA SER A 50 8.92 -5.17 2.20
C SER A 50 8.55 -5.88 0.90
N GLY A 51 8.32 -5.12 -0.15
CA GLY A 51 8.03 -5.64 -1.48
C GLY A 51 6.89 -6.65 -1.50
N GLU A 52 7.01 -7.69 -2.30
CA GLU A 52 5.96 -8.70 -2.51
C GLU A 52 5.58 -9.46 -1.23
N ASP A 53 6.47 -9.56 -0.23
CA ASP A 53 6.19 -10.22 1.05
C ASP A 53 5.08 -9.54 1.86
N VAL A 54 4.80 -8.27 1.57
CA VAL A 54 3.74 -7.50 2.22
C VAL A 54 2.72 -6.91 1.22
N GLY A 55 2.73 -7.39 -0.04
CA GLY A 55 1.78 -6.97 -1.05
C GLY A 55 2.09 -5.63 -1.73
N LEU A 56 3.33 -5.17 -1.63
CA LEU A 56 3.88 -4.02 -2.34
C LEU A 56 4.63 -4.47 -3.60
N PRO A 57 4.92 -3.58 -4.55
CA PRO A 57 5.83 -3.86 -5.65
C PRO A 57 7.21 -4.30 -5.16
N ASP A 58 7.90 -5.12 -5.97
CA ASP A 58 9.28 -5.54 -5.68
C ASP A 58 10.21 -4.34 -5.44
N GLY A 59 11.06 -4.45 -4.42
CA GLY A 59 12.00 -3.40 -4.02
C GLY A 59 11.37 -2.20 -3.30
N GLN A 60 10.06 -2.15 -3.12
CA GLN A 60 9.41 -1.08 -2.35
C GLN A 60 9.50 -1.36 -0.84
N MET A 61 9.97 -0.37 -0.08
CA MET A 61 10.04 -0.44 1.38
C MET A 61 8.66 -0.60 2.01
N GLY A 62 8.59 -1.41 3.08
CA GLY A 62 7.39 -1.53 3.90
C GLY A 62 7.08 -0.24 4.67
N ASN A 63 5.94 -0.24 5.34
CA ASN A 63 5.52 0.83 6.25
C ASN A 63 4.59 0.27 7.32
N SER A 64 4.32 1.06 8.36
CA SER A 64 3.55 0.58 9.50
C SER A 64 2.10 0.19 9.15
N GLU A 65 1.45 0.90 8.21
CA GLU A 65 0.08 0.58 7.78
C GLU A 65 0.02 -0.82 7.15
N VAL A 66 0.88 -1.03 6.14
CA VAL A 66 0.96 -2.30 5.42
C VAL A 66 1.45 -3.43 6.32
N GLY A 67 2.47 -3.17 7.16
CA GLY A 67 3.01 -4.16 8.10
C GLY A 67 1.95 -4.68 9.07
N HIS A 68 1.28 -3.77 9.78
CA HIS A 68 0.23 -4.16 10.75
C HIS A 68 -0.97 -4.83 10.08
N LEU A 69 -1.35 -4.37 8.88
CA LEU A 69 -2.42 -4.98 8.11
C LEU A 69 -2.11 -6.45 7.75
N ASN A 70 -0.88 -6.74 7.30
CA ASN A 70 -0.46 -8.10 6.98
C ASN A 70 -0.34 -8.98 8.23
N ILE A 71 0.20 -8.42 9.35
CA ILE A 71 0.26 -9.11 10.64
C ILE A 71 -1.13 -9.54 11.08
N GLY A 72 -2.09 -8.61 11.10
CA GLY A 72 -3.45 -8.89 11.56
C GLY A 72 -4.23 -9.81 10.62
N ALA A 73 -4.06 -9.64 9.31
CA ALA A 73 -4.79 -10.42 8.30
C ALA A 73 -4.31 -11.90 8.20
N GLY A 74 -3.10 -12.21 8.64
CA GLY A 74 -2.54 -13.56 8.50
C GLY A 74 -2.38 -14.02 7.05
N ARG A 75 -2.36 -13.06 6.11
CA ARG A 75 -2.18 -13.25 4.67
C ARG A 75 -1.58 -12.00 4.04
N ILE A 76 -0.99 -12.14 2.85
CA ILE A 76 -0.54 -10.96 2.10
C ILE A 76 -1.77 -10.16 1.64
N VAL A 77 -1.81 -8.88 2.03
CA VAL A 77 -2.82 -7.92 1.58
C VAL A 77 -2.20 -7.05 0.49
N PHE A 78 -2.48 -7.39 -0.75
CA PHE A 78 -1.93 -6.66 -1.89
C PHE A 78 -2.47 -5.24 -1.96
N GLN A 79 -1.56 -4.27 -2.10
CA GLN A 79 -1.90 -2.90 -2.42
C GLN A 79 -2.40 -2.79 -3.87
N GLU A 80 -3.12 -1.71 -4.20
CA GLU A 80 -3.84 -1.59 -5.48
C GLU A 80 -2.96 -1.89 -6.69
N LEU A 81 -1.74 -1.33 -6.75
CA LEU A 81 -0.81 -1.58 -7.85
C LEU A 81 -0.46 -3.08 -7.98
N SER A 82 -0.07 -3.71 -6.87
CA SER A 82 0.30 -5.13 -6.84
C SER A 82 -0.91 -6.03 -7.14
N ARG A 83 -2.10 -5.65 -6.68
CA ARG A 83 -3.36 -6.37 -6.94
C ARG A 83 -3.69 -6.39 -8.43
N ILE A 84 -3.57 -5.24 -9.10
CA ILE A 84 -3.83 -5.12 -10.54
C ILE A 84 -2.74 -5.85 -11.34
N ASN A 85 -1.45 -5.68 -10.97
CA ASN A 85 -0.34 -6.38 -11.61
C ASN A 85 -0.51 -7.91 -11.53
N ASN A 86 -0.92 -8.43 -10.36
CA ASN A 86 -1.17 -9.86 -10.19
C ASN A 86 -2.34 -10.32 -11.06
N ALA A 87 -3.44 -9.56 -11.13
CA ALA A 87 -4.58 -9.89 -11.97
C ALA A 87 -4.22 -9.91 -13.49
N ILE A 88 -3.30 -9.07 -13.91
CA ILE A 88 -2.74 -9.11 -15.28
C ILE A 88 -1.88 -10.36 -15.47
N LYS A 89 -0.98 -10.64 -14.51
CA LYS A 89 -0.01 -11.73 -14.57
C LYS A 89 -0.65 -13.11 -14.57
N ASP A 90 -1.68 -13.33 -13.76
CA ASP A 90 -2.38 -14.60 -13.63
C ASP A 90 -3.57 -14.73 -14.60
N GLY A 91 -3.90 -13.63 -15.33
CA GLY A 91 -4.96 -13.60 -16.32
C GLY A 91 -6.36 -13.31 -15.77
N SER A 92 -6.54 -13.18 -14.44
CA SER A 92 -7.83 -12.91 -13.80
C SER A 92 -8.40 -11.51 -14.15
N LEU A 93 -7.57 -10.58 -14.66
CA LEU A 93 -8.05 -9.32 -15.21
C LEU A 93 -9.12 -9.54 -16.30
N LYS A 94 -8.95 -10.58 -17.13
CA LYS A 94 -9.87 -10.92 -18.24
C LYS A 94 -11.22 -11.47 -17.76
N GLU A 95 -11.31 -11.85 -16.50
CA GLU A 95 -12.52 -12.33 -15.83
C GLU A 95 -13.22 -11.24 -15.01
N ASN A 96 -12.64 -10.04 -14.92
CA ASN A 96 -13.23 -8.94 -14.17
C ASN A 96 -14.58 -8.53 -14.81
N GLU A 97 -15.68 -8.80 -14.12
CA GLU A 97 -17.04 -8.66 -14.62
C GLU A 97 -17.36 -7.24 -15.10
N VAL A 98 -16.76 -6.22 -14.46
CA VAL A 98 -17.00 -4.80 -14.82
C VAL A 98 -16.36 -4.48 -16.17
N PHE A 99 -15.12 -4.87 -16.39
CA PHE A 99 -14.45 -4.70 -17.68
C PHE A 99 -15.11 -5.54 -18.77
N VAL A 100 -15.43 -6.81 -18.47
CA VAL A 100 -16.11 -7.73 -19.38
C VAL A 100 -17.41 -7.10 -19.86
N LYS A 101 -18.25 -6.64 -18.94
CA LYS A 101 -19.53 -6.04 -19.27
C LYS A 101 -19.40 -4.79 -20.13
N ALA A 102 -18.54 -3.84 -19.73
CA ALA A 102 -18.34 -2.60 -20.47
C ALA A 102 -17.82 -2.85 -21.90
N MET A 103 -16.88 -3.77 -22.07
CA MET A 103 -16.31 -4.10 -23.38
C MET A 103 -17.31 -4.86 -24.28
N ASP A 104 -18.08 -5.81 -23.73
CA ASP A 104 -19.08 -6.57 -24.48
C ASP A 104 -20.24 -5.66 -24.95
N ASP A 105 -20.72 -4.77 -24.09
CA ASP A 105 -21.81 -3.85 -24.43
C ASP A 105 -21.37 -2.87 -25.52
N VAL A 106 -20.14 -2.34 -25.46
CA VAL A 106 -19.55 -1.47 -26.50
C VAL A 106 -19.36 -2.21 -27.82
N ALA A 107 -18.83 -3.45 -27.76
CA ALA A 107 -18.64 -4.27 -28.96
C ALA A 107 -19.97 -4.61 -29.64
N ALA A 108 -21.00 -4.97 -28.86
CA ALA A 108 -22.33 -5.28 -29.38
C ALA A 108 -23.04 -4.06 -29.98
N ALA A 109 -22.80 -2.87 -29.42
CA ALA A 109 -23.39 -1.62 -29.89
C ALA A 109 -22.60 -0.95 -31.04
N ASP A 110 -21.46 -1.51 -31.44
CA ASP A 110 -20.54 -0.90 -32.42
C ASP A 110 -20.12 0.52 -32.04
N LYS A 111 -19.75 0.69 -30.75
CA LYS A 111 -19.37 1.94 -30.13
C LYS A 111 -17.88 1.97 -29.79
N THR A 112 -17.37 3.12 -29.40
CA THR A 112 -15.97 3.33 -29.06
C THR A 112 -15.70 3.07 -27.57
N LEU A 113 -14.63 2.36 -27.28
CA LEU A 113 -14.07 2.27 -25.94
C LEU A 113 -12.96 3.33 -25.78
N HIS A 114 -13.09 4.19 -24.79
CA HIS A 114 -12.10 5.18 -24.42
C HIS A 114 -11.34 4.74 -23.17
N LEU A 115 -10.01 4.74 -23.24
CA LEU A 115 -9.14 4.52 -22.09
C LEU A 115 -8.43 5.83 -21.76
N MET A 116 -8.53 6.31 -20.53
CA MET A 116 -7.82 7.52 -20.11
C MET A 116 -7.05 7.31 -18.82
N GLY A 117 -5.90 7.96 -18.69
CA GLY A 117 -5.07 7.88 -17.50
C GLY A 117 -3.63 8.33 -17.70
N LEU A 118 -2.87 8.33 -16.60
CA LEU A 118 -1.47 8.73 -16.60
C LEU A 118 -0.61 7.70 -17.33
N MET A 119 0.15 8.16 -18.32
CA MET A 119 0.91 7.31 -19.24
C MET A 119 2.39 7.32 -18.86
N SER A 120 2.77 6.45 -17.94
CA SER A 120 4.17 6.23 -17.55
C SER A 120 4.31 4.88 -16.82
N PRO A 121 5.54 4.37 -16.65
CA PRO A 121 5.84 3.21 -15.80
C PRO A 121 6.04 3.59 -14.32
N GLY A 122 5.79 4.84 -13.91
CA GLY A 122 6.11 5.34 -12.56
C GLY A 122 5.38 4.67 -11.41
N GLY A 123 4.22 4.06 -11.66
CA GLY A 123 3.52 3.23 -10.67
C GLY A 123 2.94 3.98 -9.46
N VAL A 124 2.80 5.30 -9.53
CA VAL A 124 2.25 6.11 -8.44
C VAL A 124 0.74 6.32 -8.58
N HIS A 125 0.26 6.61 -9.79
CA HIS A 125 -1.16 6.82 -10.09
C HIS A 125 -1.74 5.77 -11.02
N SER A 126 -0.91 5.23 -11.91
CA SER A 126 -1.25 4.26 -12.94
C SER A 126 0.01 3.53 -13.41
N MET A 127 -0.16 2.59 -14.32
CA MET A 127 0.92 1.97 -15.09
C MET A 127 0.53 1.91 -16.57
N GLN A 128 1.46 2.22 -17.47
CA GLN A 128 1.26 2.05 -18.92
C GLN A 128 0.87 0.62 -19.28
N SER A 129 1.49 -0.38 -18.65
CA SER A 129 1.16 -1.79 -18.85
C SER A 129 -0.30 -2.16 -18.50
N HIS A 130 -0.95 -1.41 -17.59
CA HIS A 130 -2.38 -1.61 -17.31
C HIS A 130 -3.23 -1.17 -18.51
N CYS A 131 -2.89 -0.04 -19.14
CA CYS A 131 -3.54 0.40 -20.38
C CYS A 131 -3.37 -0.64 -21.50
N GLU A 132 -2.16 -1.13 -21.71
CA GLU A 132 -1.85 -2.14 -22.73
C GLU A 132 -2.61 -3.45 -22.51
N ALA A 133 -2.74 -3.89 -21.25
CA ALA A 133 -3.54 -5.06 -20.89
C ALA A 133 -5.04 -4.85 -21.19
N LEU A 134 -5.59 -3.67 -20.87
CA LEU A 134 -6.99 -3.34 -21.15
C LEU A 134 -7.28 -3.23 -22.65
N VAL A 135 -6.37 -2.65 -23.45
CA VAL A 135 -6.51 -2.60 -24.92
C VAL A 135 -6.48 -4.01 -25.51
N SER A 136 -5.55 -4.86 -25.03
CA SER A 136 -5.46 -6.26 -25.47
C SER A 136 -6.75 -7.02 -25.15
N MET A 137 -7.28 -6.86 -23.94
CA MET A 137 -8.55 -7.46 -23.54
C MET A 137 -9.72 -6.97 -24.40
N ALA A 138 -9.79 -5.68 -24.68
CA ALA A 138 -10.84 -5.09 -25.53
C ALA A 138 -10.81 -5.69 -26.96
N ALA A 139 -9.62 -5.80 -27.55
CA ALA A 139 -9.45 -6.42 -28.86
C ALA A 139 -9.87 -7.90 -28.88
N GLU A 140 -9.47 -8.68 -27.87
CA GLU A 140 -9.88 -10.09 -27.70
C GLU A 140 -11.41 -10.23 -27.55
N ARG A 141 -12.08 -9.25 -26.95
CA ARG A 141 -13.54 -9.23 -26.80
C ARG A 141 -14.30 -8.65 -28.00
N GLY A 142 -13.59 -8.34 -29.07
CA GLY A 142 -14.20 -7.89 -30.33
C GLY A 142 -14.60 -6.41 -30.38
N VAL A 143 -14.08 -5.57 -29.48
CA VAL A 143 -14.21 -4.12 -29.58
C VAL A 143 -13.47 -3.65 -30.84
N LYS A 144 -14.17 -2.94 -31.73
CA LYS A 144 -13.61 -2.53 -33.02
C LYS A 144 -12.79 -1.26 -32.94
N THR A 145 -13.14 -0.35 -32.05
CA THR A 145 -12.54 0.97 -31.94
C THR A 145 -12.14 1.26 -30.50
N VAL A 146 -10.85 1.49 -30.26
CA VAL A 146 -10.31 1.89 -28.96
C VAL A 146 -9.55 3.20 -29.11
N ARG A 147 -9.80 4.16 -28.25
CA ARG A 147 -9.16 5.49 -28.23
C ARG A 147 -8.48 5.71 -26.90
N ILE A 148 -7.18 5.99 -26.93
CA ILE A 148 -6.37 6.19 -25.72
C ILE A 148 -6.11 7.69 -25.52
N HIS A 149 -6.46 8.19 -24.35
CA HIS A 149 -6.23 9.54 -23.90
C HIS A 149 -5.10 9.55 -22.88
N CYS A 150 -3.91 9.93 -23.34
CA CYS A 150 -2.68 9.88 -22.54
C CYS A 150 -2.54 11.15 -21.69
N PHE A 151 -2.51 10.99 -20.36
CA PHE A 151 -2.09 12.05 -19.46
C PHE A 151 -0.60 11.91 -19.20
N MET A 152 0.17 12.96 -19.51
CA MET A 152 1.64 12.93 -19.45
C MET A 152 2.12 13.19 -18.04
N ASP A 153 3.13 12.45 -17.59
CA ASP A 153 3.60 12.43 -16.20
C ASP A 153 4.64 13.52 -15.89
N GLY A 154 5.91 13.26 -16.14
CA GLY A 154 7.03 14.16 -15.90
C GLY A 154 7.27 14.55 -14.44
N ARG A 155 6.65 13.85 -13.48
CA ARG A 155 6.74 14.10 -12.05
C ARG A 155 7.16 12.86 -11.26
N ASP A 156 6.57 11.72 -11.59
CA ASP A 156 6.87 10.43 -10.99
C ASP A 156 7.93 9.66 -11.82
N VAL A 157 8.29 10.21 -12.97
CA VAL A 157 9.36 9.79 -13.89
C VAL A 157 10.12 11.03 -14.38
N ASP A 158 11.18 10.82 -15.19
CA ASP A 158 11.95 11.93 -15.76
C ASP A 158 11.04 12.92 -16.52
N PRO A 159 11.22 14.24 -16.34
CA PRO A 159 10.34 15.27 -16.90
C PRO A 159 10.17 15.27 -18.43
N GLN A 160 11.06 14.66 -19.20
CA GLN A 160 11.00 14.61 -20.67
C GLN A 160 11.09 13.18 -21.22
N SER A 161 10.59 12.21 -20.47
CA SER A 161 10.56 10.79 -20.89
C SER A 161 9.30 10.37 -21.62
N GLY A 162 8.24 11.16 -21.57
CA GLY A 162 6.91 10.81 -22.05
C GLY A 162 6.83 10.56 -23.56
N ALA A 163 7.61 11.28 -24.37
CA ALA A 163 7.69 11.01 -25.81
C ALA A 163 8.15 9.56 -26.10
N GLY A 164 9.04 9.01 -25.27
CA GLY A 164 9.48 7.61 -25.37
C GLY A 164 8.35 6.65 -25.04
N TYR A 165 7.67 6.85 -23.92
CA TYR A 165 6.55 5.99 -23.50
C TYR A 165 5.40 5.98 -24.51
N VAL A 166 5.04 7.15 -25.05
CA VAL A 166 4.01 7.24 -26.09
C VAL A 166 4.47 6.56 -27.39
N SER A 167 5.76 6.65 -27.75
CA SER A 167 6.29 5.94 -28.91
C SER A 167 6.19 4.42 -28.78
N GLU A 168 6.49 3.87 -27.59
CA GLU A 168 6.32 2.45 -27.28
C GLU A 168 4.84 2.04 -27.36
N LEU A 169 3.95 2.85 -26.79
CA LEU A 169 2.50 2.62 -26.87
C LEU A 169 2.02 2.61 -28.32
N VAL A 170 2.40 3.59 -29.14
CA VAL A 170 1.99 3.65 -30.56
C VAL A 170 2.46 2.42 -31.33
N ALA A 171 3.68 1.95 -31.10
CA ALA A 171 4.17 0.72 -31.70
C ALA A 171 3.34 -0.50 -31.27
N PHE A 172 3.08 -0.64 -29.97
CA PHE A 172 2.24 -1.71 -29.44
C PHE A 172 0.82 -1.71 -30.05
N LEU A 173 0.17 -0.54 -30.12
CA LEU A 173 -1.18 -0.39 -30.69
C LEU A 173 -1.20 -0.75 -32.18
N GLY A 174 -0.18 -0.37 -32.93
CA GLY A 174 -0.01 -0.73 -34.35
C GLY A 174 0.06 -2.24 -34.54
N GLU A 175 0.93 -2.93 -33.79
CA GLU A 175 1.02 -4.39 -33.84
C GLU A 175 -0.29 -5.09 -33.44
N LEU A 176 -0.96 -4.60 -32.41
CA LEU A 176 -2.23 -5.14 -31.96
C LEU A 176 -3.31 -4.98 -33.04
N SER A 177 -3.40 -3.79 -33.64
CA SER A 177 -4.37 -3.50 -34.69
C SER A 177 -4.16 -4.39 -35.92
N GLU A 178 -2.92 -4.63 -36.33
CA GLU A 178 -2.59 -5.55 -37.40
C GLU A 178 -2.99 -7.01 -37.11
N LYS A 179 -2.78 -7.45 -35.88
CA LYS A 179 -3.09 -8.83 -35.46
C LYS A 179 -4.58 -9.12 -35.27
N THR A 180 -5.34 -8.13 -34.78
CA THR A 180 -6.71 -8.34 -34.32
C THR A 180 -7.78 -7.68 -35.20
N GLY A 181 -7.40 -6.67 -35.98
CA GLY A 181 -8.33 -5.81 -36.71
C GLY A 181 -9.01 -4.74 -35.85
N CYS A 182 -8.65 -4.62 -34.57
CA CYS A 182 -9.13 -3.56 -33.69
C CYS A 182 -8.42 -2.25 -34.07
N ASP A 183 -9.16 -1.18 -34.37
CA ASP A 183 -8.59 0.16 -34.60
C ASP A 183 -8.30 0.85 -33.26
N ALA A 184 -7.10 0.60 -32.71
CA ALA A 184 -6.64 1.16 -31.46
C ALA A 184 -5.61 2.27 -31.71
N ARG A 185 -5.85 3.51 -31.22
CA ARG A 185 -5.00 4.67 -31.46
C ARG A 185 -4.93 5.61 -30.26
N VAL A 186 -3.82 6.35 -30.15
CA VAL A 186 -3.71 7.51 -29.26
C VAL A 186 -4.59 8.63 -29.83
N ALA A 187 -5.59 9.04 -29.07
CA ALA A 187 -6.57 10.06 -29.48
C ALA A 187 -6.20 11.47 -29.01
N THR A 188 -5.75 11.60 -27.76
CA THR A 188 -5.36 12.89 -27.19
C THR A 188 -4.14 12.78 -26.28
N ILE A 189 -3.41 13.87 -26.18
CA ILE A 189 -2.29 14.05 -25.26
C ILE A 189 -2.62 15.26 -24.36
N SER A 190 -2.35 15.14 -23.05
CA SER A 190 -2.53 16.22 -22.10
C SER A 190 -1.59 16.05 -20.91
N GLY A 191 -0.85 17.06 -20.52
CA GLY A 191 -0.06 17.03 -19.29
C GLY A 191 -0.96 16.83 -18.04
N ARG A 192 -0.44 16.13 -17.04
CA ARG A 192 -1.17 15.90 -15.76
C ARG A 192 -1.54 17.18 -15.03
N TYR A 193 -0.83 18.28 -15.27
CA TYR A 193 -1.16 19.61 -14.76
C TYR A 193 -2.57 20.05 -15.14
N TRP A 194 -3.05 19.66 -16.33
CA TRP A 194 -4.37 19.94 -16.87
C TRP A 194 -5.38 18.86 -16.49
N ALA A 195 -5.07 17.62 -16.80
CA ALA A 195 -6.02 16.50 -16.70
C ALA A 195 -6.18 15.92 -15.28
N MET A 196 -5.23 16.19 -14.38
CA MET A 196 -5.15 15.55 -13.07
C MET A 196 -4.97 16.57 -11.93
N ASP A 197 -5.66 17.71 -12.02
CA ASP A 197 -5.72 18.67 -10.91
C ASP A 197 -6.48 18.07 -9.71
N ARG A 198 -6.11 18.48 -8.49
CA ARG A 198 -6.78 18.07 -7.24
C ARG A 198 -7.15 19.26 -6.34
N ASP A 199 -6.93 20.48 -6.81
CA ASP A 199 -7.09 21.70 -6.03
C ASP A 199 -8.34 22.51 -6.46
N ASN A 200 -9.28 21.87 -7.21
CA ASN A 200 -10.50 22.47 -7.77
C ASN A 200 -10.23 23.64 -8.72
N ARG A 201 -9.14 23.55 -9.46
CA ARG A 201 -8.83 24.50 -10.53
C ARG A 201 -9.50 24.03 -11.82
N TRP A 202 -10.81 24.28 -11.86
CA TRP A 202 -11.68 23.75 -12.93
C TRP A 202 -11.29 24.25 -14.33
N GLU A 203 -10.68 25.42 -14.44
CA GLU A 203 -10.15 25.95 -15.69
C GLU A 203 -9.04 25.05 -16.31
N ARG A 204 -8.32 24.28 -15.47
CA ARG A 204 -7.35 23.29 -15.95
C ARG A 204 -8.05 22.06 -16.46
N ILE A 205 -8.92 21.49 -15.65
CA ILE A 205 -9.70 20.30 -16.01
C ILE A 205 -10.51 20.56 -17.28
N GLN A 206 -11.13 21.72 -17.42
CA GLN A 206 -11.89 22.09 -18.61
C GLN A 206 -11.05 22.01 -19.88
N ARG A 207 -9.81 22.53 -19.89
CA ARG A 207 -8.94 22.47 -21.07
C ARG A 207 -8.65 21.03 -21.52
N ALA A 208 -8.41 20.13 -20.58
CA ALA A 208 -8.24 18.72 -20.91
C ALA A 208 -9.57 18.07 -21.34
N TYR A 209 -10.65 18.34 -20.61
CA TYR A 209 -11.99 17.83 -20.93
C TYR A 209 -12.45 18.23 -22.34
N ASP A 210 -12.27 19.49 -22.73
CA ASP A 210 -12.71 20.00 -24.04
C ASP A 210 -12.03 19.22 -25.18
N VAL A 211 -10.76 18.85 -25.04
CA VAL A 211 -10.04 18.04 -26.05
C VAL A 211 -10.53 16.59 -26.05
N LEU A 212 -10.94 16.03 -24.91
CA LEU A 212 -11.46 14.66 -24.82
C LEU A 212 -12.81 14.52 -25.57
N VAL A 213 -13.67 15.51 -25.44
CA VAL A 213 -15.06 15.43 -25.94
C VAL A 213 -15.26 16.06 -27.34
N SER A 214 -14.30 16.86 -27.81
CA SER A 214 -14.41 17.52 -29.10
C SER A 214 -13.78 16.67 -30.21
N ALA A 215 -14.56 16.41 -31.27
CA ALA A 215 -14.01 15.84 -32.48
C ALA A 215 -12.99 16.80 -33.11
N SER A 216 -11.91 16.27 -33.61
CA SER A 216 -10.85 17.04 -34.28
C SER A 216 -10.41 16.34 -35.55
N ASP A 217 -10.36 17.08 -36.66
CA ASP A 217 -9.78 16.62 -37.92
C ASP A 217 -8.24 16.68 -37.91
N ALA A 218 -7.63 17.08 -36.79
CA ALA A 218 -6.18 17.13 -36.64
C ALA A 218 -5.60 15.72 -36.54
N GLU A 219 -4.78 15.34 -37.51
CA GLU A 219 -3.96 14.13 -37.49
C GLU A 219 -2.55 14.49 -36.99
N ALA A 220 -2.42 14.99 -35.76
CA ALA A 220 -1.12 15.28 -35.18
C ALA A 220 -0.45 13.96 -34.74
N ASP A 221 0.80 13.78 -35.10
CA ASP A 221 1.59 12.69 -34.54
C ASP A 221 1.79 12.92 -33.04
N PRO A 222 1.41 11.99 -32.15
CA PRO A 222 1.46 12.21 -30.72
C PRO A 222 2.88 12.41 -30.20
N VAL A 223 3.87 11.71 -30.74
CA VAL A 223 5.28 11.78 -30.32
C VAL A 223 5.90 13.11 -30.77
N GLU A 224 5.68 13.49 -32.02
CA GLU A 224 6.21 14.75 -32.55
C GLU A 224 5.51 15.96 -31.88
N GLY A 225 4.23 15.86 -31.54
CA GLY A 225 3.53 16.88 -30.76
C GLY A 225 4.14 17.11 -29.39
N ILE A 226 4.49 16.05 -28.67
CA ILE A 226 5.18 16.13 -27.36
C ILE A 226 6.58 16.74 -27.53
N LYS A 227 7.37 16.28 -28.50
CA LYS A 227 8.72 16.82 -28.77
C LYS A 227 8.68 18.31 -29.11
N ALA A 228 7.71 18.72 -29.94
CA ALA A 228 7.51 20.12 -30.28
C ALA A 228 7.15 20.99 -29.05
N PHE A 229 6.49 20.39 -28.06
CA PHE A 229 6.25 21.06 -26.78
C PHE A 229 7.55 21.24 -25.99
N TYR A 230 8.43 20.24 -25.91
CA TYR A 230 9.73 20.34 -25.20
C TYR A 230 10.61 21.47 -25.73
N GLU A 231 10.54 21.75 -27.05
CA GLU A 231 11.27 22.87 -27.65
C GLU A 231 10.76 24.24 -27.18
N LYS A 232 9.49 24.32 -26.76
CA LYS A 232 8.84 25.55 -26.31
C LYS A 232 8.88 25.71 -24.79
N ASP A 233 8.73 24.61 -24.05
CA ASP A 233 8.64 24.61 -22.61
C ASP A 233 9.53 23.52 -21.99
N PRO A 234 10.67 23.89 -21.39
CA PRO A 234 11.60 22.92 -20.82
C PRO A 234 11.09 22.23 -19.54
N ARG A 235 9.94 22.64 -19.00
CA ARG A 235 9.33 21.98 -17.82
C ARG A 235 8.87 20.56 -18.12
N GLY A 236 8.62 20.21 -19.37
CA GLY A 236 8.39 18.85 -19.82
C GLY A 236 6.95 18.35 -19.70
N ASP A 237 6.83 17.05 -19.59
CA ASP A 237 5.60 16.27 -19.73
C ASP A 237 4.42 16.75 -18.87
N GLU A 238 4.66 17.10 -17.60
CA GLU A 238 3.63 17.55 -16.68
C GLU A 238 2.78 18.70 -17.26
N PHE A 239 3.39 19.57 -18.06
CA PHE A 239 2.81 20.81 -18.56
C PHE A 239 2.39 20.78 -20.02
N VAL A 240 2.52 19.64 -20.71
CA VAL A 240 2.12 19.52 -22.12
C VAL A 240 0.70 20.03 -22.30
N ASP A 241 0.52 21.05 -23.17
CA ASP A 241 -0.81 21.58 -23.46
C ASP A 241 -1.68 20.50 -24.08
N PRO A 242 -2.97 20.41 -23.72
CA PRO A 242 -3.89 19.43 -24.31
C PRO A 242 -4.00 19.58 -25.83
N PHE A 243 -3.84 18.48 -26.56
CA PHE A 243 -4.05 18.47 -28.01
C PHE A 243 -4.61 17.13 -28.49
N ALA A 244 -5.33 17.16 -29.62
CA ALA A 244 -5.86 15.98 -30.29
C ALA A 244 -4.85 15.42 -31.29
N CYS A 245 -4.75 14.09 -31.35
CA CYS A 245 -3.95 13.34 -32.32
C CYS A 245 -4.86 12.70 -33.37
N HIS A 246 -5.77 11.84 -32.94
CA HIS A 246 -6.81 11.21 -33.73
C HIS A 246 -8.02 11.04 -32.84
N ASN A 247 -8.89 12.03 -32.81
CA ASN A 247 -10.00 12.07 -31.86
C ASN A 247 -11.31 12.43 -32.53
N GLU A 248 -12.22 11.47 -32.57
CA GLU A 248 -13.60 11.68 -32.99
C GLU A 248 -14.46 12.32 -31.88
N GLY A 249 -13.91 12.49 -30.68
CA GLY A 249 -14.62 12.91 -29.47
C GLY A 249 -15.27 11.74 -28.75
N ILE A 250 -15.57 11.95 -27.47
CA ILE A 250 -16.34 11.00 -26.65
C ILE A 250 -17.82 11.29 -26.85
N HIS A 251 -18.61 10.31 -27.26
CA HIS A 251 -20.01 10.47 -27.63
C HIS A 251 -20.97 9.63 -26.78
N ALA A 252 -22.26 9.95 -26.90
CA ALA A 252 -23.31 9.16 -26.25
C ALA A 252 -23.27 7.69 -26.70
N GLY A 253 -23.33 6.79 -25.75
CA GLY A 253 -23.27 5.34 -25.95
C GLY A 253 -21.86 4.76 -25.96
N ASP A 254 -20.81 5.58 -25.99
CA ASP A 254 -19.44 5.12 -25.79
C ASP A 254 -19.20 4.73 -24.32
N ALA A 255 -18.15 3.96 -24.08
CA ALA A 255 -17.69 3.65 -22.73
C ALA A 255 -16.32 4.28 -22.44
N VAL A 256 -16.12 4.65 -21.19
CA VAL A 256 -14.86 5.19 -20.68
C VAL A 256 -14.33 4.30 -19.57
N ILE A 257 -13.05 3.94 -19.62
CA ILE A 257 -12.31 3.33 -18.52
C ILE A 257 -11.21 4.27 -18.10
N PHE A 258 -11.27 4.75 -16.87
CA PHE A 258 -10.21 5.55 -16.26
C PHE A 258 -9.26 4.61 -15.49
N PHE A 259 -8.09 4.32 -16.07
CA PHE A 259 -7.19 3.28 -15.54
C PHE A 259 -6.24 3.72 -14.43
N ASN A 260 -6.35 4.94 -13.91
CA ASN A 260 -5.64 5.34 -12.69
C ASN A 260 -6.18 4.53 -11.49
N PHE A 261 -5.28 3.97 -10.68
CA PHE A 261 -5.66 3.27 -9.44
C PHE A 261 -5.58 4.16 -8.21
N ARG A 262 -4.86 5.29 -8.25
CA ARG A 262 -4.83 6.27 -7.16
C ARG A 262 -5.87 7.37 -7.38
N PRO A 263 -6.79 7.58 -6.39
CA PRO A 263 -8.00 8.37 -6.58
C PRO A 263 -7.80 9.89 -6.58
N ASP A 264 -6.86 10.43 -5.79
CA ASP A 264 -6.79 11.85 -5.42
C ASP A 264 -6.79 12.81 -6.61
N ARG A 265 -6.16 12.45 -7.73
CA ARG A 265 -6.09 13.26 -8.96
C ARG A 265 -7.02 12.79 -10.08
N ALA A 266 -7.81 11.76 -9.85
CA ALA A 266 -8.79 11.27 -10.83
C ALA A 266 -10.21 11.82 -10.57
N ARG A 267 -10.48 12.27 -9.33
CA ARG A 267 -11.82 12.68 -8.90
C ARG A 267 -12.42 13.80 -9.76
N GLN A 268 -11.66 14.86 -10.05
CA GLN A 268 -12.20 16.02 -10.74
C GLN A 268 -12.62 15.73 -12.19
N MET A 269 -11.79 14.98 -12.93
CA MET A 269 -12.14 14.54 -14.28
C MET A 269 -13.34 13.59 -14.26
N THR A 270 -13.41 12.67 -13.29
CA THR A 270 -14.57 11.78 -13.10
C THR A 270 -15.84 12.60 -12.86
N ARG A 271 -15.80 13.59 -11.95
CA ARG A 271 -16.94 14.49 -11.70
C ARG A 271 -17.37 15.23 -12.98
N ALA A 272 -16.42 15.70 -13.76
CA ALA A 272 -16.73 16.39 -15.02
C ALA A 272 -17.51 15.50 -16.01
N PHE A 273 -17.31 14.19 -16.01
CA PHE A 273 -18.08 13.27 -16.85
C PHE A 273 -19.38 12.80 -16.20
N THR A 274 -19.41 12.55 -14.90
CA THR A 274 -20.45 11.74 -14.26
C THR A 274 -21.45 12.53 -13.43
N ASP A 275 -21.03 13.62 -12.75
CA ASP A 275 -21.92 14.39 -11.88
C ASP A 275 -23.10 14.97 -12.67
N ALA A 276 -24.31 14.76 -12.13
CA ALA A 276 -25.51 15.35 -12.72
C ALA A 276 -25.57 16.87 -12.50
N ASP A 277 -25.19 17.31 -11.30
CA ASP A 277 -25.22 18.70 -10.85
C ASP A 277 -23.81 19.32 -10.85
N PHE A 278 -23.02 19.02 -11.88
CA PHE A 278 -21.66 19.54 -12.00
C PHE A 278 -21.64 21.04 -12.22
N ASP A 279 -20.87 21.73 -11.39
CA ASP A 279 -20.79 23.20 -11.34
C ASP A 279 -19.38 23.78 -11.62
N GLY A 280 -18.41 22.94 -11.98
CA GLY A 280 -17.03 23.36 -12.20
C GLY A 280 -16.82 24.21 -13.45
N PHE A 281 -17.51 23.88 -14.54
CA PHE A 281 -17.54 24.62 -15.80
C PHE A 281 -18.77 24.22 -16.63
N GLU A 282 -19.10 25.03 -17.60
CA GLU A 282 -20.25 24.75 -18.48
C GLU A 282 -19.93 23.62 -19.46
N ARG A 283 -20.73 22.56 -19.45
CA ARG A 283 -20.61 21.40 -20.34
C ARG A 283 -21.94 20.78 -20.69
N GLU A 284 -22.01 20.09 -21.81
CA GLU A 284 -23.09 19.15 -22.10
C GLU A 284 -22.76 17.78 -21.48
N LYS A 285 -23.70 17.20 -20.72
CA LYS A 285 -23.53 15.87 -20.15
C LYS A 285 -23.64 14.81 -21.24
N ILE A 286 -22.58 14.03 -21.43
CA ILE A 286 -22.55 12.92 -22.36
C ILE A 286 -23.16 11.68 -21.69
N ALA A 287 -24.19 11.09 -22.35
CA ALA A 287 -24.78 9.85 -21.86
C ALA A 287 -23.93 8.64 -22.26
N LEU A 288 -22.87 8.37 -21.50
CA LEU A 288 -22.02 7.20 -21.68
C LEU A 288 -22.77 5.90 -21.38
N SER A 289 -22.42 4.80 -22.06
CA SER A 289 -22.94 3.47 -21.73
C SER A 289 -22.33 2.97 -20.41
N HIS A 290 -21.03 3.23 -20.21
CA HIS A 290 -20.26 2.88 -19.02
C HIS A 290 -19.26 3.97 -18.70
N PHE A 291 -19.08 4.26 -17.40
CA PHE A 291 -17.90 4.96 -16.87
C PHE A 291 -17.28 4.09 -15.77
N VAL A 292 -16.19 3.45 -16.12
CA VAL A 292 -15.48 2.52 -15.23
C VAL A 292 -14.26 3.20 -14.64
N THR A 293 -14.11 3.12 -13.32
CA THR A 293 -12.88 3.51 -12.62
C THR A 293 -12.09 2.27 -12.19
N MET A 294 -10.78 2.35 -12.26
CA MET A 294 -9.91 1.23 -11.85
C MET A 294 -10.16 0.84 -10.40
N THR A 295 -10.20 1.83 -9.50
CA THR A 295 -10.48 1.69 -8.07
C THR A 295 -11.60 2.63 -7.64
N GLU A 296 -12.08 2.53 -6.41
CA GLU A 296 -13.04 3.49 -5.86
C GLU A 296 -12.37 4.85 -5.65
N TYR A 297 -12.79 5.87 -6.43
CA TYR A 297 -12.24 7.22 -6.30
C TYR A 297 -12.96 8.05 -5.24
N ASP A 298 -14.24 7.84 -5.09
CA ASP A 298 -15.09 8.44 -4.06
C ASP A 298 -16.35 7.58 -3.90
N PRO A 299 -16.78 7.25 -2.66
CA PRO A 299 -17.96 6.42 -2.44
C PRO A 299 -19.28 7.09 -2.86
N THR A 300 -19.25 8.40 -3.14
CA THR A 300 -20.44 9.14 -3.61
C THR A 300 -20.61 9.13 -5.12
N PHE A 301 -19.62 8.63 -5.87
CA PHE A 301 -19.70 8.58 -7.33
C PHE A 301 -20.57 7.42 -7.79
N ASP A 302 -21.52 7.71 -8.68
CA ASP A 302 -22.33 6.68 -9.36
C ASP A 302 -21.57 6.18 -10.60
N VAL A 303 -20.55 5.33 -10.37
CA VAL A 303 -19.69 4.76 -11.40
C VAL A 303 -19.43 3.29 -11.13
N GLU A 304 -19.04 2.56 -12.17
CA GLU A 304 -18.64 1.17 -12.04
C GLU A 304 -17.16 1.09 -11.60
N VAL A 305 -16.87 0.29 -10.56
CA VAL A 305 -15.52 0.15 -9.99
C VAL A 305 -14.97 -1.23 -10.28
N ALA A 306 -13.87 -1.31 -11.03
CA ALA A 306 -13.29 -2.60 -11.44
C ALA A 306 -12.59 -3.33 -10.29
N PHE A 307 -11.88 -2.60 -9.44
CA PHE A 307 -11.21 -3.13 -8.25
C PHE A 307 -11.73 -2.38 -7.00
N PRO A 308 -12.90 -2.77 -6.47
CA PRO A 308 -13.45 -2.13 -5.29
C PRO A 308 -12.52 -2.34 -4.09
N LYS A 309 -12.55 -1.39 -3.14
CA LYS A 309 -11.81 -1.51 -1.89
C LYS A 309 -12.33 -2.71 -1.11
N THR A 310 -11.43 -3.62 -0.78
CA THR A 310 -11.74 -4.79 0.04
C THR A 310 -10.96 -4.72 1.35
N PHE A 311 -11.64 -4.99 2.44
CA PHE A 311 -11.01 -5.14 3.74
C PHE A 311 -10.83 -6.63 4.04
N PRO A 312 -9.68 -7.06 4.58
CA PRO A 312 -9.51 -8.44 4.99
C PRO A 312 -10.48 -8.77 6.14
N GLU A 313 -11.26 -9.82 5.94
CA GLU A 313 -12.16 -10.38 6.95
C GLU A 313 -11.45 -11.53 7.70
N ASN A 314 -12.01 -11.92 8.85
CA ASN A 314 -11.50 -13.03 9.68
C ASN A 314 -10.03 -12.85 10.07
N VAL A 315 -9.66 -11.61 10.42
CA VAL A 315 -8.33 -11.25 10.90
C VAL A 315 -8.07 -11.79 12.31
N LEU A 316 -6.84 -11.65 12.82
CA LEU A 316 -6.44 -12.10 14.17
C LEU A 316 -7.47 -11.73 15.25
N ALA A 317 -7.87 -10.46 15.27
CA ALA A 317 -8.83 -9.95 16.27
C ALA A 317 -10.23 -10.58 16.14
N ASP A 318 -10.65 -10.92 14.90
CA ASP A 318 -11.93 -11.61 14.67
C ASP A 318 -11.89 -13.05 15.21
N VAL A 319 -10.79 -13.78 14.96
CA VAL A 319 -10.63 -15.16 15.44
C VAL A 319 -10.61 -15.21 16.97
N ILE A 320 -9.90 -14.28 17.61
CA ILE A 320 -9.88 -14.15 19.08
C ILE A 320 -11.29 -13.91 19.60
N ALA A 321 -12.00 -12.94 19.05
CA ALA A 321 -13.37 -12.58 19.43
C ALA A 321 -14.36 -13.74 19.22
N ALA A 322 -14.27 -14.44 18.07
CA ALA A 322 -15.13 -15.59 17.77
C ALA A 322 -14.95 -16.76 18.74
N ASN A 323 -13.78 -16.87 19.36
CA ASN A 323 -13.51 -17.87 20.41
C ASN A 323 -13.92 -17.40 21.83
N GLY A 324 -14.54 -16.21 21.96
CA GLY A 324 -14.98 -15.65 23.24
C GLY A 324 -13.84 -15.22 24.16
N LEU A 325 -12.64 -14.98 23.61
CA LEU A 325 -11.45 -14.56 24.33
C LEU A 325 -11.32 -13.04 24.31
N LYS A 326 -10.59 -12.51 25.31
CA LYS A 326 -10.35 -11.09 25.45
C LYS A 326 -9.01 -10.71 24.84
N GLN A 327 -8.94 -9.50 24.27
CA GLN A 327 -7.71 -8.95 23.73
C GLN A 327 -7.52 -7.49 24.16
N LEU A 328 -6.29 -7.09 24.40
CA LEU A 328 -5.92 -5.73 24.76
C LEU A 328 -4.86 -5.21 23.80
N HIS A 329 -5.18 -4.11 23.10
CA HIS A 329 -4.29 -3.45 22.17
C HIS A 329 -3.79 -2.14 22.77
N THR A 330 -2.48 -1.90 22.74
CA THR A 330 -1.88 -0.70 23.33
C THR A 330 -0.75 -0.15 22.46
N ALA A 331 -0.73 1.16 22.36
CA ALA A 331 0.35 1.94 21.76
C ALA A 331 0.26 3.39 22.20
N GLU A 332 1.29 4.17 21.89
CA GLU A 332 1.18 5.61 21.97
C GLU A 332 0.50 6.21 20.72
N THR A 333 0.12 7.50 20.78
CA THR A 333 -0.73 8.18 19.78
C THR A 333 -0.29 7.94 18.34
N GLU A 334 1.03 8.00 18.06
CA GLU A 334 1.58 7.84 16.70
C GLU A 334 1.30 6.47 16.08
N LYS A 335 1.19 5.45 16.91
CA LYS A 335 1.00 4.05 16.47
C LYS A 335 -0.32 3.41 16.93
N TYR A 336 -1.22 4.21 17.51
CA TYR A 336 -2.50 3.70 17.99
C TYR A 336 -3.37 3.12 16.86
N ALA A 337 -3.48 3.84 15.73
CA ALA A 337 -4.23 3.36 14.58
C ALA A 337 -3.64 2.06 13.99
N HIS A 338 -2.32 1.83 14.14
CA HIS A 338 -1.65 0.65 13.60
C HIS A 338 -2.06 -0.61 14.35
N VAL A 339 -2.07 -0.58 15.69
CA VAL A 339 -2.50 -1.73 16.50
C VAL A 339 -4.03 -1.87 16.62
N THR A 340 -4.81 -0.93 16.10
CA THR A 340 -6.28 -0.95 16.11
C THR A 340 -6.84 -1.06 14.70
N PHE A 341 -6.98 0.03 13.97
CA PHE A 341 -7.58 0.08 12.64
C PHE A 341 -6.88 -0.85 11.64
N PHE A 342 -5.56 -0.72 11.45
CA PHE A 342 -4.84 -1.51 10.45
C PHE A 342 -4.74 -2.99 10.84
N LEU A 343 -4.40 -3.30 12.09
CA LEU A 343 -4.34 -4.68 12.58
C LEU A 343 -5.71 -5.38 12.49
N ASN A 344 -6.79 -4.63 12.68
CA ASN A 344 -8.17 -5.11 12.59
C ASN A 344 -8.71 -5.14 11.14
N GLY A 345 -7.83 -5.12 10.16
CA GLY A 345 -8.23 -5.24 8.75
C GLY A 345 -8.87 -3.97 8.17
N GLY A 346 -8.61 -2.79 8.73
CA GLY A 346 -9.18 -1.51 8.27
C GLY A 346 -10.56 -1.22 8.86
N ILE A 347 -10.91 -1.86 9.97
CA ILE A 347 -12.17 -1.65 10.70
C ILE A 347 -11.91 -0.87 11.98
N GLU A 348 -12.56 0.29 12.14
CA GLU A 348 -12.36 1.18 13.30
C GLU A 348 -13.05 0.65 14.56
N GLU A 349 -14.20 0.01 14.43
CA GLU A 349 -14.96 -0.49 15.55
C GLU A 349 -14.19 -1.60 16.29
N PRO A 350 -14.07 -1.52 17.63
CA PRO A 350 -13.46 -2.57 18.43
C PRO A 350 -14.19 -3.91 18.25
N LYS A 351 -13.43 -4.99 18.17
CA LYS A 351 -14.00 -6.35 18.12
C LYS A 351 -14.57 -6.75 19.50
N ALA A 352 -15.43 -7.75 19.53
CA ALA A 352 -15.98 -8.24 20.81
C ALA A 352 -14.85 -8.70 21.75
N GLY A 353 -14.84 -8.17 22.98
CA GLY A 353 -13.79 -8.45 23.96
C GLY A 353 -12.47 -7.70 23.73
N GLU A 354 -12.41 -6.76 22.79
CA GLU A 354 -11.25 -5.91 22.55
C GLU A 354 -11.27 -4.68 23.48
N GLU A 355 -10.20 -4.53 24.22
CA GLU A 355 -9.89 -3.34 25.02
C GLU A 355 -8.74 -2.57 24.35
N ARG A 356 -8.84 -1.25 24.30
CA ARG A 356 -7.85 -0.36 23.72
C ARG A 356 -7.27 0.57 24.76
N VAL A 357 -5.94 0.57 24.91
CA VAL A 357 -5.22 1.44 25.85
C VAL A 357 -4.33 2.40 25.07
N LEU A 358 -4.81 3.63 24.91
CA LEU A 358 -4.04 4.71 24.30
C LEU A 358 -3.17 5.42 25.33
N VAL A 359 -1.89 5.64 24.97
CA VAL A 359 -0.96 6.50 25.69
C VAL A 359 -0.66 7.72 24.84
N ALA A 360 -0.70 8.93 25.41
CA ALA A 360 -0.39 10.13 24.65
C ALA A 360 1.10 10.19 24.29
N SER A 361 1.42 10.43 23.01
CA SER A 361 2.80 10.71 22.60
C SER A 361 3.31 12.02 23.19
N PRO A 362 4.62 12.17 23.43
CA PRO A 362 5.17 13.37 24.04
C PRO A 362 5.00 14.59 23.12
N LYS A 363 4.65 15.73 23.71
CA LYS A 363 4.47 16.99 22.99
C LYS A 363 5.82 17.70 22.79
N VAL A 364 6.64 17.16 21.89
CA VAL A 364 7.94 17.74 21.48
C VAL A 364 7.89 18.12 20.00
N ALA A 365 8.82 18.98 19.57
CA ALA A 365 8.84 19.40 18.16
C ALA A 365 9.25 18.25 17.24
N THR A 366 10.24 17.47 17.66
CA THR A 366 10.72 16.25 16.97
C THR A 366 11.12 15.23 18.03
N TYR A 367 11.01 13.94 17.71
CA TYR A 367 11.18 12.86 18.69
C TYR A 367 12.63 12.57 19.06
N ASP A 368 13.63 13.10 18.34
CA ASP A 368 15.03 13.09 18.77
C ASP A 368 15.26 13.83 20.10
N LEU A 369 14.39 14.79 20.46
CA LEU A 369 14.43 15.50 21.72
C LEU A 369 13.95 14.66 22.91
N LYS A 370 13.25 13.55 22.64
CA LYS A 370 12.76 12.61 23.66
C LYS A 370 12.70 11.17 23.06
N PRO A 371 13.87 10.52 22.86
CA PRO A 371 13.94 9.23 22.15
C PRO A 371 13.19 8.07 22.83
N GLU A 372 13.04 8.10 24.17
CA GLU A 372 12.23 7.14 24.91
C GLU A 372 10.73 7.28 24.63
N MET A 373 10.31 8.40 24.04
CA MET A 373 8.92 8.71 23.70
C MET A 373 7.98 8.42 24.88
N SER A 374 6.92 7.64 24.65
CA SER A 374 6.02 7.18 25.71
C SER A 374 6.17 5.69 26.05
N ALA A 375 7.24 5.03 25.58
CA ALA A 375 7.50 3.62 25.86
C ALA A 375 7.46 3.28 27.36
N PRO A 376 8.00 4.11 28.30
CA PRO A 376 7.88 3.81 29.73
C PRO A 376 6.45 3.73 30.23
N GLU A 377 5.55 4.64 29.83
CA GLU A 377 4.14 4.63 30.23
C GLU A 377 3.36 3.49 29.56
N VAL A 378 3.64 3.21 28.28
CA VAL A 378 3.07 2.04 27.57
C VAL A 378 3.43 0.77 28.31
N THR A 379 4.70 0.62 28.68
CA THR A 379 5.23 -0.54 29.43
C THR A 379 4.53 -0.68 30.79
N GLU A 380 4.43 0.39 31.57
CA GLU A 380 3.79 0.37 32.90
C GLU A 380 2.34 -0.11 32.78
N LYS A 381 1.57 0.46 31.84
CA LYS A 381 0.16 0.10 31.63
C LYS A 381 -0.02 -1.33 31.15
N LEU A 382 0.85 -1.78 30.23
CA LEU A 382 0.81 -3.15 29.72
C LEU A 382 1.16 -4.17 30.82
N VAL A 383 2.21 -3.94 31.59
CA VAL A 383 2.62 -4.81 32.71
C VAL A 383 1.52 -4.86 33.77
N ALA A 384 0.88 -3.73 34.09
CA ALA A 384 -0.25 -3.71 35.01
C ALA A 384 -1.42 -4.55 34.47
N ALA A 385 -1.77 -4.40 33.19
CA ALA A 385 -2.85 -5.16 32.56
C ALA A 385 -2.57 -6.67 32.55
N ILE A 386 -1.34 -7.08 32.26
CA ILE A 386 -0.91 -8.50 32.33
C ILE A 386 -1.03 -9.04 33.76
N ASN A 387 -0.55 -8.29 34.76
CA ASN A 387 -0.61 -8.69 36.15
C ASN A 387 -2.05 -8.82 36.69
N GLU A 388 -2.97 -8.03 36.17
CA GLU A 388 -4.40 -8.02 36.49
C GLU A 388 -5.22 -9.05 35.69
N ASP A 389 -4.61 -9.82 34.80
CA ASP A 389 -5.25 -10.82 33.92
C ASP A 389 -6.40 -10.21 33.10
N ARG A 390 -6.20 -8.99 32.54
CA ARG A 390 -7.26 -8.25 31.83
C ARG A 390 -7.66 -8.86 30.51
N ALA A 391 -6.70 -9.54 29.84
CA ALA A 391 -6.94 -10.17 28.53
C ALA A 391 -6.22 -11.52 28.41
N ASP A 392 -6.64 -12.28 27.41
CA ASP A 392 -6.01 -13.53 26.98
C ASP A 392 -4.93 -13.26 25.92
N PHE A 393 -5.10 -12.18 25.13
CA PHE A 393 -4.15 -11.72 24.11
C PHE A 393 -3.79 -10.25 24.37
N TYR A 394 -2.50 -9.95 24.30
CA TYR A 394 -1.97 -8.61 24.42
C TYR A 394 -1.21 -8.26 23.14
N ILE A 395 -1.45 -7.09 22.58
CA ILE A 395 -0.77 -6.57 21.39
C ILE A 395 -0.23 -5.19 21.75
N VAL A 396 1.07 -4.98 21.53
CA VAL A 396 1.73 -3.71 21.79
C VAL A 396 2.62 -3.30 20.62
N ASN A 397 2.62 -2.00 20.31
CA ASN A 397 3.58 -1.38 19.43
C ASN A 397 4.42 -0.36 20.22
N PHE A 398 5.74 -0.45 20.08
CA PHE A 398 6.71 0.54 20.54
C PHE A 398 7.17 1.36 19.34
N ALA A 399 6.77 2.62 19.31
CA ALA A 399 6.95 3.53 18.17
C ALA A 399 8.39 4.02 17.96
N ASN A 400 9.27 3.76 18.90
CA ASN A 400 10.53 4.47 19.11
C ASN A 400 11.47 4.42 17.91
N CYS A 401 11.78 3.23 17.37
CA CYS A 401 12.80 3.08 16.34
C CYS A 401 12.37 3.73 15.01
N ASP A 402 11.07 3.72 14.71
CA ASP A 402 10.53 4.37 13.52
C ASP A 402 10.45 5.88 13.67
N MET A 403 9.74 6.35 14.69
CA MET A 403 9.46 7.78 14.85
C MET A 403 10.73 8.61 15.12
N VAL A 404 11.68 8.07 15.87
CA VAL A 404 12.98 8.70 16.08
C VAL A 404 13.89 8.53 14.85
N GLY A 405 13.83 7.37 14.20
CA GLY A 405 14.56 7.10 12.95
C GLY A 405 14.26 8.14 11.86
N HIS A 406 12.99 8.52 11.69
CA HIS A 406 12.58 9.56 10.76
C HIS A 406 13.20 10.95 11.01
N THR A 407 13.76 11.20 12.18
CA THR A 407 14.48 12.46 12.47
C THR A 407 15.86 12.52 11.82
N GLY A 408 16.44 11.37 11.45
CA GLY A 408 17.80 11.26 10.92
C GLY A 408 18.91 11.52 11.95
N VAL A 409 18.56 11.59 13.25
CA VAL A 409 19.52 11.84 14.35
C VAL A 409 20.00 10.51 14.92
N PHE A 410 21.19 10.07 14.52
CA PHE A 410 21.75 8.75 14.83
C PHE A 410 21.79 8.44 16.34
N GLU A 411 22.33 9.36 17.14
CA GLU A 411 22.48 9.16 18.59
C GLU A 411 21.12 9.09 19.31
N ALA A 412 20.10 9.73 18.75
CA ALA A 412 18.73 9.61 19.26
C ALA A 412 18.12 8.26 18.89
N ALA A 413 18.34 7.78 17.66
CA ALA A 413 17.88 6.46 17.24
C ALA A 413 18.50 5.33 18.07
N VAL A 414 19.78 5.42 18.42
CA VAL A 414 20.43 4.48 19.36
C VAL A 414 19.69 4.45 20.70
N LYS A 415 19.39 5.60 21.29
CA LYS A 415 18.63 5.68 22.55
C LYS A 415 17.20 5.17 22.42
N ALA A 416 16.59 5.35 21.27
CA ALA A 416 15.26 4.82 20.98
C ALA A 416 15.25 3.29 21.01
N VAL A 417 16.25 2.65 20.41
CA VAL A 417 16.46 1.19 20.45
C VAL A 417 16.69 0.70 21.88
N GLU A 418 17.55 1.40 22.66
CA GLU A 418 17.81 1.08 24.07
C GLU A 418 16.55 1.20 24.94
N ALA A 419 15.67 2.16 24.64
CA ALA A 419 14.40 2.30 25.34
C ALA A 419 13.45 1.12 25.07
N VAL A 420 13.45 0.58 23.85
CA VAL A 420 12.68 -0.62 23.50
C VAL A 420 13.26 -1.86 24.21
N ASP A 421 14.58 -2.03 24.25
CA ASP A 421 15.22 -3.11 25.02
C ASP A 421 14.82 -3.08 26.50
N HIS A 422 14.83 -1.87 27.08
CA HIS A 422 14.39 -1.68 28.46
C HIS A 422 12.91 -2.00 28.68
N ALA A 423 12.03 -1.66 27.74
CA ALA A 423 10.61 -2.01 27.79
C ALA A 423 10.40 -3.52 27.76
N LEU A 424 11.08 -4.22 26.83
CA LEU A 424 11.04 -5.67 26.74
C LEU A 424 11.49 -6.36 28.01
N SER A 425 12.52 -5.83 28.69
CA SER A 425 13.03 -6.38 29.97
C SER A 425 12.01 -6.39 31.09
N GLN A 426 10.91 -5.65 30.96
CA GLN A 426 9.83 -5.60 31.94
C GLN A 426 8.60 -6.39 31.48
N VAL A 427 8.23 -6.27 30.21
CA VAL A 427 7.01 -6.86 29.64
C VAL A 427 7.15 -8.38 29.49
N ILE A 428 8.30 -8.86 29.00
CA ILE A 428 8.52 -10.29 28.76
C ILE A 428 8.50 -11.10 30.07
N PRO A 429 9.19 -10.70 31.15
CA PRO A 429 9.05 -11.42 32.43
C PRO A 429 7.64 -11.41 32.99
N ALA A 430 6.86 -10.35 32.75
CA ALA A 430 5.47 -10.29 33.23
C ALA A 430 4.57 -11.34 32.55
N ILE A 431 4.70 -11.52 31.20
CA ILE A 431 3.92 -12.53 30.48
C ILE A 431 4.38 -13.96 30.84
N GLN A 432 5.70 -14.18 31.00
CA GLN A 432 6.26 -15.47 31.43
C GLN A 432 5.80 -15.88 32.83
N ALA A 433 5.72 -14.91 33.78
CA ALA A 433 5.22 -15.15 35.13
C ALA A 433 3.75 -15.64 35.16
N LYS A 434 2.98 -15.35 34.10
CA LYS A 434 1.62 -15.87 33.90
C LYS A 434 1.59 -17.23 33.18
N GLY A 435 2.74 -17.78 32.82
CA GLY A 435 2.83 -19.03 32.03
C GLY A 435 2.52 -18.83 30.54
N GLY A 436 2.49 -17.58 30.10
CA GLY A 436 2.21 -17.20 28.72
C GLY A 436 3.42 -17.27 27.82
N PHE A 437 3.23 -16.92 26.55
CA PHE A 437 4.28 -16.79 25.56
C PHE A 437 4.26 -15.42 24.89
N ALA A 438 5.39 -15.04 24.24
CA ALA A 438 5.47 -13.82 23.47
C ALA A 438 6.03 -14.06 22.07
N LEU A 439 5.49 -13.38 21.09
CA LEU A 439 6.05 -13.18 19.75
C LEU A 439 6.59 -11.76 19.67
N ILE A 440 7.86 -11.59 19.34
CA ILE A 440 8.54 -10.29 19.24
C ILE A 440 8.98 -10.11 17.80
N THR A 441 8.58 -9.00 17.19
CA THR A 441 8.88 -8.68 15.80
C THR A 441 8.99 -7.17 15.58
N ALA A 442 9.16 -6.77 14.32
CA ALA A 442 8.93 -5.42 13.82
C ALA A 442 8.04 -5.50 12.58
N ASP A 443 7.55 -4.38 12.12
CA ASP A 443 6.65 -4.26 10.97
C ASP A 443 7.37 -3.79 9.69
N HIS A 444 8.51 -3.11 9.82
CA HIS A 444 9.46 -2.71 8.77
C HIS A 444 10.78 -2.27 9.40
N GLY A 445 11.78 -1.95 8.58
CA GLY A 445 13.03 -1.35 9.00
C GLY A 445 13.04 0.18 8.85
N ASN A 446 13.79 0.85 9.73
CA ASN A 446 14.08 2.29 9.71
C ASN A 446 15.41 2.58 10.43
N ALA A 447 15.50 2.32 11.74
CA ALA A 447 16.68 2.61 12.57
C ALA A 447 17.94 1.78 12.22
N ASP A 448 17.79 0.76 11.40
CA ASP A 448 18.87 -0.08 10.88
C ASP A 448 19.70 0.61 9.78
N HIS A 449 19.28 1.80 9.30
CA HIS A 449 20.02 2.60 8.31
C HIS A 449 19.73 4.09 8.47
N MET A 450 20.60 4.82 9.15
CA MET A 450 20.36 6.20 9.57
C MET A 450 21.02 7.27 8.71
N PHE A 451 22.05 6.91 7.92
CA PHE A 451 22.70 7.86 7.00
C PHE A 451 23.47 7.14 5.89
N ASP A 452 23.60 7.82 4.76
CA ASP A 452 24.50 7.46 3.67
C ASP A 452 25.81 8.26 3.75
N GLU A 453 26.92 7.66 3.31
CA GLU A 453 28.17 8.40 3.07
C GLU A 453 28.27 8.77 1.58
N VAL A 454 28.17 10.06 1.29
CA VAL A 454 28.29 10.59 -0.07
C VAL A 454 29.43 11.62 -0.08
N ASP A 455 30.48 11.36 -0.86
CA ASP A 455 31.67 12.22 -0.97
C ASP A 455 32.39 12.46 0.37
N GLY A 456 32.31 11.50 1.30
CA GLY A 456 32.89 11.58 2.65
C GLY A 456 32.08 12.38 3.66
N GLU A 457 30.87 12.82 3.29
CA GLU A 457 29.92 13.47 4.18
C GLU A 457 28.76 12.53 4.53
N LYS A 458 28.34 12.55 5.80
CA LYS A 458 27.17 11.82 6.28
C LYS A 458 25.90 12.60 5.91
N LYS A 459 25.05 12.01 5.07
CA LYS A 459 23.74 12.54 4.74
C LYS A 459 22.66 11.74 5.48
N PRO A 460 21.82 12.35 6.32
CA PRO A 460 20.75 11.66 7.03
C PRO A 460 19.85 10.89 6.06
N PHE A 461 19.57 9.64 6.40
CA PHE A 461 18.58 8.81 5.74
C PHE A 461 17.37 8.74 6.67
N THR A 462 16.20 9.15 6.20
CA THR A 462 14.97 9.30 7.01
C THR A 462 13.81 8.47 6.48
N ALA A 463 14.06 7.62 5.48
CA ALA A 463 13.07 6.72 4.91
C ALA A 463 13.13 5.34 5.59
N HIS A 464 12.14 4.49 5.31
CA HIS A 464 12.19 3.10 5.71
C HIS A 464 13.21 2.32 4.87
N THR A 465 13.58 1.13 5.34
CA THR A 465 14.47 0.21 4.64
C THR A 465 13.67 -0.97 4.04
N THR A 466 14.29 -1.68 3.12
CA THR A 466 13.76 -2.95 2.60
C THR A 466 14.28 -4.17 3.36
N ASN A 467 15.01 -3.95 4.45
CA ASN A 467 15.61 -5.01 5.23
C ASN A 467 14.55 -5.86 5.93
N ARG A 468 14.93 -7.10 6.21
CA ARG A 468 14.11 -8.02 6.98
C ARG A 468 14.02 -7.56 8.44
N VAL A 469 13.02 -8.05 9.14
CA VAL A 469 12.77 -7.73 10.55
C VAL A 469 12.96 -8.97 11.42
N PRO A 470 13.25 -8.82 12.75
CA PRO A 470 13.41 -9.94 13.65
C PRO A 470 12.09 -10.67 13.91
N PHE A 471 12.17 -11.94 14.24
CA PHE A 471 11.10 -12.72 14.83
C PHE A 471 11.62 -13.65 15.90
N ILE A 472 11.22 -13.43 17.14
CA ILE A 472 11.67 -14.21 18.31
C ILE A 472 10.43 -14.80 18.99
N ILE A 473 10.45 -16.09 19.29
CA ILE A 473 9.39 -16.78 20.03
C ILE A 473 9.87 -17.07 21.45
N VAL A 474 9.31 -16.38 22.42
CA VAL A 474 9.62 -16.57 23.85
C VAL A 474 8.55 -17.46 24.48
N SER A 475 8.92 -18.68 24.82
CA SER A 475 8.07 -19.61 25.54
C SER A 475 8.91 -20.54 26.42
N ASP A 476 8.53 -20.66 27.69
CA ASP A 476 9.13 -21.61 28.62
C ASP A 476 8.34 -22.93 28.70
N THR A 477 7.17 -22.98 28.06
CA THR A 477 6.24 -24.11 28.14
C THR A 477 6.14 -24.91 26.85
N ALA A 478 6.30 -24.25 25.69
CA ALA A 478 6.29 -24.90 24.38
C ALA A 478 7.70 -25.39 24.01
N LYS A 479 7.82 -26.66 23.61
CA LYS A 479 9.07 -27.20 23.04
C LYS A 479 9.02 -27.02 21.54
N LEU A 480 9.74 -26.04 21.05
CA LEU A 480 9.82 -25.73 19.64
C LEU A 480 10.95 -26.53 18.98
N THR A 481 10.67 -27.23 17.90
CA THR A 481 11.64 -28.06 17.18
C THR A 481 12.33 -27.36 16.01
N GLY A 482 11.78 -26.23 15.56
CA GLY A 482 12.34 -25.44 14.49
C GLY A 482 11.53 -24.18 14.24
N ILE A 483 12.17 -23.22 13.63
CA ILE A 483 11.56 -22.00 13.13
C ILE A 483 12.19 -21.69 11.77
N GLU A 484 11.37 -21.43 10.78
CA GLU A 484 11.83 -21.10 9.43
C GLU A 484 11.68 -19.61 9.15
N ASP A 485 12.42 -19.10 8.17
CA ASP A 485 12.23 -17.74 7.66
C ASP A 485 10.82 -17.57 7.12
N GLY A 486 10.22 -16.43 7.40
CA GLY A 486 8.85 -16.13 7.04
C GLY A 486 8.65 -14.71 6.56
N ARG A 487 7.41 -14.26 6.67
CA ARG A 487 6.96 -12.89 6.37
C ARG A 487 5.93 -12.45 7.41
N LEU A 488 5.58 -11.18 7.42
CA LEU A 488 4.67 -10.62 8.44
C LEU A 488 3.31 -11.32 8.51
N SER A 489 2.80 -11.81 7.38
CA SER A 489 1.54 -12.55 7.32
C SER A 489 1.57 -13.93 8.01
N ASP A 490 2.72 -14.41 8.41
CA ASP A 490 2.87 -15.69 9.11
C ASP A 490 2.68 -15.56 10.64
N ILE A 491 2.62 -14.32 11.16
CA ILE A 491 2.55 -14.04 12.60
C ILE A 491 1.21 -14.47 13.19
N ALA A 492 0.08 -14.04 12.61
CA ALA A 492 -1.24 -14.37 13.15
C ALA A 492 -1.51 -15.87 13.18
N PRO A 493 -1.30 -16.66 12.10
CA PRO A 493 -1.49 -18.11 12.16
C PRO A 493 -0.52 -18.78 13.16
N THR A 494 0.71 -18.30 13.31
CA THR A 494 1.65 -18.81 14.33
C THR A 494 1.14 -18.53 15.74
N MET A 495 0.71 -17.30 16.02
CA MET A 495 0.19 -16.89 17.33
C MET A 495 -1.06 -17.68 17.73
N LEU A 496 -2.02 -17.81 16.80
CA LEU A 496 -3.26 -18.55 17.03
C LEU A 496 -2.97 -20.03 17.31
N THR A 497 -2.14 -20.67 16.48
CA THR A 497 -1.79 -22.09 16.65
C THR A 497 -1.11 -22.33 17.99
N MET A 498 -0.14 -21.51 18.40
CA MET A 498 0.52 -21.60 19.71
C MET A 498 -0.47 -21.38 20.86
N ALA A 499 -1.46 -20.51 20.69
CA ALA A 499 -2.55 -20.32 21.65
C ALA A 499 -3.58 -21.46 21.67
N GLY A 500 -3.42 -22.50 20.85
CA GLY A 500 -4.35 -23.61 20.72
C GLY A 500 -5.65 -23.25 20.03
N LEU A 501 -5.61 -22.27 19.13
CA LEU A 501 -6.71 -21.84 18.28
C LEU A 501 -6.43 -22.23 16.81
N GLU A 502 -7.47 -22.47 16.05
CA GLU A 502 -7.37 -22.72 14.61
C GLU A 502 -7.38 -21.40 13.85
N PRO A 503 -6.37 -21.11 13.01
CA PRO A 503 -6.39 -19.97 12.11
C PRO A 503 -7.61 -20.00 11.18
N SER A 504 -8.10 -18.83 10.74
CA SER A 504 -9.20 -18.79 9.78
C SER A 504 -8.78 -19.34 8.41
N ALA A 505 -9.75 -19.84 7.63
CA ALA A 505 -9.48 -20.41 6.30
C ALA A 505 -8.88 -19.38 5.32
N GLU A 506 -9.12 -18.08 5.55
CA GLU A 506 -8.59 -16.99 4.75
C GLU A 506 -7.12 -16.66 5.07
N MET A 507 -6.60 -17.09 6.22
CA MET A 507 -5.20 -16.94 6.59
C MET A 507 -4.35 -17.92 5.78
N THR A 508 -3.60 -17.40 4.82
CA THR A 508 -2.69 -18.19 3.96
C THR A 508 -1.25 -18.17 4.46
N GLY A 509 -0.98 -17.45 5.53
CA GLY A 509 0.33 -17.44 6.21
C GLY A 509 0.64 -18.82 6.81
N ARG A 510 1.93 -19.11 6.92
CA ARG A 510 2.43 -20.38 7.48
C ARG A 510 2.55 -20.28 9.00
N VAL A 511 2.40 -21.40 9.66
CA VAL A 511 2.81 -21.53 11.08
C VAL A 511 4.32 -21.73 11.12
N LEU A 512 5.05 -20.77 11.66
CA LEU A 512 6.53 -20.79 11.67
C LEU A 512 7.11 -21.64 12.82
N ALA A 513 6.34 -21.82 13.88
CA ALA A 513 6.74 -22.62 15.04
C ALA A 513 6.10 -24.01 14.99
N VAL A 514 6.89 -25.04 15.16
CA VAL A 514 6.42 -26.43 15.27
C VAL A 514 6.74 -26.92 16.67
N GLU A 515 5.71 -27.31 17.42
CA GLU A 515 5.86 -27.99 18.71
C GLU A 515 6.21 -29.47 18.51
N GLU A 516 7.01 -30.04 19.46
CA GLU A 516 7.28 -31.50 19.52
C GLU A 516 6.01 -32.32 19.78
#